data_4f4f4bbd72ef1e64ecdf0d631716916b
#
_entry.id   4f4f4bbd72ef1e64ecdf0d631716916b
#
_cell.length_a   1.000
_cell.length_b   1.000
_cell.length_c   1.000
_cell.angle_alpha   90.00
_cell.angle_beta   90.00
_cell.angle_gamma   90.00
#
_symmetry.space_group_name_H-M   'P 1'
#
loop_
_entity.id
_entity.type
_entity.pdbx_description
1 polymer ?
#
loop_
_entity_poly.entity_id
_entity_poly.type
_entity_poly.pdbx_seq_one_letter_code
_entity_poly.pdbx_strand_id
1 'polypeptide(L)'
;MAGTGSPQSEPRVPGVAAEDRRTTLARFLAAASGAHAVEVIGLTPLRGGAIQENWALDAYFSGGAFSGEQRLVLRTTAPTGVAASLDRREEFAVLKAAFAAGVTVPEPLWASDDPEIVGKPFFTMRRVEGTAAAHRITRDPALDPALPAIAEQLGRELARIHTIRPPRADLAFLAPYEEVGPTHQIAGFRAYLDRHPTPRPVLEWGIRWLETHIPPPTEPVFSHHDFRTGNYMLDGTVLTGILDWEFSGWGDPHEDIGWFCCKGWRFARLDREAGGIADRAPFYRGYESESGRSVEPRRVFFWEILASVRWAVIALQQTDRYMIAGERNLDLALTGRRATECELEILMLLDPGGGASGA
;
A
#
# COMPACT_ATOMS: atom_id res chain seq x y z
N MET A 1 25.94 -4.66 -34.84
CA MET A 1 26.59 -5.58 -33.88
C MET A 1 25.57 -5.86 -32.78
N ALA A 2 25.05 -7.07 -32.76
CA ALA A 2 24.04 -7.47 -31.78
C ALA A 2 24.73 -7.78 -30.44
N GLY A 3 24.40 -7.04 -29.40
CA GLY A 3 24.84 -7.29 -28.05
C GLY A 3 24.02 -8.44 -27.43
N THR A 4 24.66 -9.58 -27.25
CA THR A 4 24.15 -10.73 -26.51
C THR A 4 24.03 -10.35 -25.04
N GLY A 5 22.81 -10.09 -24.58
CA GLY A 5 22.51 -9.94 -23.15
C GLY A 5 22.72 -11.27 -22.44
N SER A 6 23.68 -11.32 -21.54
CA SER A 6 23.89 -12.44 -20.62
C SER A 6 22.64 -12.65 -19.75
N PRO A 7 22.21 -13.89 -19.49
CA PRO A 7 21.11 -14.16 -18.56
C PRO A 7 21.51 -13.67 -17.17
N GLN A 8 20.73 -12.78 -16.59
CA GLN A 8 20.91 -12.30 -15.23
C GLN A 8 20.72 -13.48 -14.26
N SER A 9 21.75 -13.77 -13.48
CA SER A 9 21.75 -14.80 -12.46
C SER A 9 20.64 -14.55 -11.43
N GLU A 10 19.87 -15.59 -11.12
CA GLU A 10 18.87 -15.60 -10.03
C GLU A 10 19.55 -15.13 -8.72
N PRO A 11 18.86 -14.27 -7.93
CA PRO A 11 19.37 -13.86 -6.63
C PRO A 11 19.50 -15.09 -5.72
N ARG A 12 20.73 -15.43 -5.35
CA ARG A 12 21.04 -16.55 -4.44
C ARG A 12 20.66 -16.15 -3.02
N VAL A 13 19.58 -16.73 -2.48
CA VAL A 13 19.37 -16.79 -1.03
C VAL A 13 20.29 -17.87 -0.48
N PRO A 14 21.11 -17.60 0.54
CA PRO A 14 21.98 -18.61 1.15
C PRO A 14 21.13 -19.74 1.75
N GLY A 15 21.37 -20.98 1.36
CA GLY A 15 20.89 -22.16 2.06
C GLY A 15 20.17 -23.24 1.26
N VAL A 16 19.39 -22.90 0.21
CA VAL A 16 18.60 -23.90 -0.54
C VAL A 16 18.81 -23.73 -2.04
N ALA A 17 19.14 -24.80 -2.77
CA ALA A 17 19.28 -24.79 -4.22
C ALA A 17 17.91 -24.49 -4.90
N ALA A 18 17.92 -23.79 -6.05
CA ALA A 18 16.66 -23.39 -6.72
C ALA A 18 15.76 -24.56 -7.11
N GLU A 19 16.34 -25.72 -7.42
CA GLU A 19 15.63 -26.96 -7.74
C GLU A 19 14.97 -27.57 -6.50
N ASP A 20 15.58 -27.41 -5.34
CA ASP A 20 15.08 -27.86 -4.06
C ASP A 20 13.87 -27.00 -3.59
N ARG A 21 13.93 -25.68 -3.81
CA ARG A 21 12.81 -24.76 -3.50
C ARG A 21 11.53 -25.07 -4.25
N ARG A 22 11.59 -25.41 -5.52
CA ARG A 22 10.38 -25.77 -6.29
C ARG A 22 9.77 -27.06 -5.75
N THR A 23 10.59 -28.01 -5.36
CA THR A 23 10.14 -29.30 -4.82
C THR A 23 9.52 -29.14 -3.43
N THR A 24 10.14 -28.35 -2.53
CA THR A 24 9.60 -28.09 -1.19
C THR A 24 8.30 -27.28 -1.26
N LEU A 25 8.24 -26.27 -2.14
CA LEU A 25 7.04 -25.47 -2.38
C LEU A 25 5.90 -26.34 -2.96
N ALA A 26 6.19 -27.22 -3.92
CA ALA A 26 5.20 -28.13 -4.50
C ALA A 26 4.58 -29.05 -3.43
N ARG A 27 5.40 -29.63 -2.54
CA ARG A 27 4.94 -30.45 -1.42
C ARG A 27 4.05 -29.66 -0.45
N PHE A 28 4.46 -28.43 -0.09
CA PHE A 28 3.66 -27.54 0.75
C PHE A 28 2.30 -27.26 0.10
N LEU A 29 2.29 -26.85 -1.17
CA LEU A 29 1.07 -26.52 -1.90
C LEU A 29 0.12 -27.73 -2.01
N ALA A 30 0.65 -28.93 -2.25
CA ALA A 30 -0.16 -30.14 -2.28
C ALA A 30 -0.82 -30.41 -0.93
N ALA A 31 -0.06 -30.34 0.15
CA ALA A 31 -0.58 -30.53 1.51
C ALA A 31 -1.63 -29.48 1.88
N ALA A 32 -1.35 -28.20 1.60
CA ALA A 32 -2.21 -27.06 1.96
C ALA A 32 -3.51 -27.01 1.16
N SER A 33 -3.48 -27.43 -0.13
CA SER A 33 -4.66 -27.43 -1.01
C SER A 33 -5.49 -28.72 -0.96
N GLY A 34 -4.95 -29.80 -0.41
CA GLY A 34 -5.54 -31.13 -0.48
C GLY A 34 -5.42 -31.78 -1.87
N ALA A 35 -4.54 -31.30 -2.74
CA ALA A 35 -4.25 -31.91 -4.02
C ALA A 35 -3.41 -33.19 -3.84
N HIS A 36 -3.55 -34.14 -4.76
CA HIS A 36 -2.75 -35.37 -4.74
C HIS A 36 -1.28 -35.09 -5.03
N ALA A 37 -1.00 -34.14 -5.93
CA ALA A 37 0.32 -33.64 -6.26
C ALA A 37 0.23 -32.24 -6.84
N VAL A 38 1.34 -31.48 -6.72
CA VAL A 38 1.51 -30.18 -7.36
C VAL A 38 2.85 -30.15 -8.08
N GLU A 39 2.85 -29.62 -9.29
CA GLU A 39 4.05 -29.33 -10.07
C GLU A 39 4.21 -27.80 -10.19
N VAL A 40 5.34 -27.24 -9.74
CA VAL A 40 5.69 -25.83 -9.93
C VAL A 40 6.29 -25.65 -11.31
N ILE A 41 5.49 -25.15 -12.25
CA ILE A 41 5.87 -24.94 -13.65
C ILE A 41 6.80 -23.71 -13.76
N GLY A 42 6.45 -22.62 -13.09
CA GLY A 42 7.19 -21.36 -13.13
C GLY A 42 7.26 -20.67 -11.77
N LEU A 43 8.42 -20.06 -11.49
CA LEU A 43 8.61 -19.17 -10.34
C LEU A 43 9.55 -18.05 -10.76
N THR A 44 8.97 -16.87 -11.06
CA THR A 44 9.71 -15.73 -11.63
C THR A 44 9.44 -14.46 -10.82
N PRO A 45 10.48 -13.62 -10.52
CA PRO A 45 10.27 -12.40 -9.77
C PRO A 45 9.38 -11.42 -10.56
N LEU A 46 8.41 -10.83 -9.87
CA LEU A 46 7.62 -9.72 -10.38
C LEU A 46 8.33 -8.41 -10.08
N ARG A 47 8.46 -7.56 -11.11
CA ARG A 47 9.03 -6.22 -10.93
C ARG A 47 7.97 -5.26 -10.39
N GLY A 48 8.33 -4.41 -9.42
CA GLY A 48 7.45 -3.32 -9.00
C GLY A 48 7.13 -3.19 -7.51
N GLY A 49 7.79 -3.92 -6.61
CA GLY A 49 7.71 -3.69 -5.15
C GLY A 49 9.01 -3.09 -4.62
N ALA A 50 8.95 -1.95 -3.91
CA ALA A 50 10.14 -1.32 -3.34
C ALA A 50 10.63 -2.02 -2.06
N ILE A 51 9.73 -2.66 -1.33
CA ILE A 51 9.96 -3.15 0.04
C ILE A 51 9.77 -4.67 0.14
N GLN A 52 9.00 -5.29 -0.76
CA GLN A 52 8.63 -6.70 -0.68
C GLN A 52 9.00 -7.45 -1.97
N GLU A 53 9.30 -8.74 -1.83
CA GLU A 53 9.55 -9.61 -2.97
C GLU A 53 8.25 -10.35 -3.37
N ASN A 54 7.82 -10.12 -4.60
CA ASN A 54 6.69 -10.82 -5.20
C ASN A 54 7.18 -11.70 -6.34
N TRP A 55 6.67 -12.93 -6.41
CA TRP A 55 7.03 -13.91 -7.43
C TRP A 55 5.77 -14.40 -8.14
N ALA A 56 5.75 -14.36 -9.45
CA ALA A 56 4.74 -15.09 -10.23
C ALA A 56 5.02 -16.59 -10.07
N LEU A 57 4.01 -17.30 -9.59
CA LEU A 57 4.04 -18.73 -9.35
C LEU A 57 2.99 -19.39 -10.27
N ASP A 58 3.43 -20.13 -11.25
CA ASP A 58 2.59 -20.94 -12.12
C ASP A 58 2.74 -22.40 -11.70
N ALA A 59 1.62 -23.08 -11.39
CA ALA A 59 1.62 -24.44 -10.88
C ALA A 59 0.45 -25.25 -11.41
N TYR A 60 0.67 -26.55 -11.61
CA TYR A 60 -0.37 -27.51 -11.98
C TYR A 60 -0.73 -28.39 -10.78
N PHE A 61 -2.01 -28.40 -10.43
CA PHE A 61 -2.55 -29.16 -9.30
C PHE A 61 -3.27 -30.41 -9.83
N SER A 62 -2.90 -31.56 -9.31
CA SER A 62 -3.52 -32.85 -9.64
C SER A 62 -4.53 -33.22 -8.56
N GLY A 63 -5.82 -33.14 -8.89
CA GLY A 63 -6.92 -33.41 -7.95
C GLY A 63 -7.18 -32.28 -6.94
N GLY A 64 -8.23 -32.46 -6.14
CA GLY A 64 -8.68 -31.46 -5.16
C GLY A 64 -9.44 -30.29 -5.80
N ALA A 65 -9.81 -29.30 -4.98
CA ALA A 65 -10.60 -28.13 -5.39
C ALA A 65 -9.84 -27.19 -6.36
N PHE A 66 -8.51 -27.25 -6.38
CA PHE A 66 -7.64 -26.40 -7.20
C PHE A 66 -7.11 -27.13 -8.44
N SER A 67 -7.69 -28.28 -8.83
CA SER A 67 -7.22 -29.09 -9.95
C SER A 67 -7.06 -28.28 -11.25
N GLY A 68 -5.93 -28.49 -11.95
CA GLY A 68 -5.55 -27.78 -13.18
C GLY A 68 -4.47 -26.74 -12.96
N GLU A 69 -4.25 -25.92 -13.98
CA GLU A 69 -3.28 -24.82 -13.92
C GLU A 69 -3.78 -23.71 -13.01
N GLN A 70 -2.90 -23.24 -12.12
CA GLN A 70 -3.16 -22.13 -11.21
C GLN A 70 -2.08 -21.06 -11.39
N ARG A 71 -2.53 -19.80 -11.52
CA ARG A 71 -1.66 -18.63 -11.61
C ARG A 71 -1.73 -17.90 -10.28
N LEU A 72 -0.63 -17.93 -9.55
CA LEU A 72 -0.52 -17.43 -8.18
C LEU A 72 0.55 -16.34 -8.09
N VAL A 73 0.53 -15.62 -6.98
CA VAL A 73 1.64 -14.79 -6.52
C VAL A 73 2.12 -15.34 -5.19
N LEU A 74 3.42 -15.57 -5.06
CA LEU A 74 4.08 -15.83 -3.79
C LEU A 74 4.69 -14.50 -3.31
N ARG A 75 4.27 -14.04 -2.12
CA ARG A 75 4.78 -12.81 -1.50
C ARG A 75 5.63 -13.15 -0.29
N THR A 76 6.83 -12.59 -0.22
CA THR A 76 7.78 -12.80 0.86
C THR A 76 8.51 -11.50 1.22
N THR A 77 9.26 -11.51 2.32
CA THR A 77 9.96 -10.32 2.84
C THR A 77 11.23 -10.05 2.04
N ALA A 78 11.42 -8.79 1.60
CA ALA A 78 12.68 -8.34 1.04
C ALA A 78 13.77 -8.23 2.13
N PRO A 79 15.07 -8.29 1.77
CA PRO A 79 16.17 -8.15 2.72
C PRO A 79 16.16 -6.79 3.46
N THR A 80 15.58 -5.76 2.86
CA THR A 80 15.53 -4.38 3.37
C THR A 80 14.11 -4.00 3.77
N GLY A 81 13.55 -4.66 4.79
CA GLY A 81 12.20 -4.35 5.31
C GLY A 81 12.14 -2.99 6.02
N VAL A 82 10.94 -2.39 6.07
CA VAL A 82 10.63 -1.22 6.89
C VAL A 82 10.06 -1.71 8.22
N ALA A 83 10.59 -1.22 9.34
CA ALA A 83 10.19 -1.67 10.68
C ALA A 83 8.69 -1.47 11.00
N ALA A 84 8.01 -0.58 10.27
CA ALA A 84 6.57 -0.34 10.41
C ALA A 84 5.69 -1.28 9.57
N SER A 85 6.28 -2.18 8.77
CA SER A 85 5.51 -3.15 7.97
C SER A 85 5.05 -4.32 8.82
N LEU A 86 3.82 -4.77 8.61
CA LEU A 86 3.33 -6.05 9.09
C LEU A 86 4.22 -7.19 8.60
N ASP A 87 4.37 -8.23 9.41
CA ASP A 87 5.01 -9.46 8.95
C ASP A 87 4.13 -10.20 7.93
N ARG A 88 4.66 -11.27 7.33
CA ARG A 88 3.93 -11.98 6.25
C ARG A 88 2.67 -12.69 6.74
N ARG A 89 2.65 -13.14 7.98
CA ARG A 89 1.50 -13.79 8.59
C ARG A 89 0.42 -12.78 8.96
N GLU A 90 0.83 -11.65 9.50
CA GLU A 90 -0.03 -10.52 9.83
C GLU A 90 -0.66 -9.93 8.56
N GLU A 91 0.14 -9.68 7.50
CA GLU A 91 -0.37 -9.19 6.22
C GLU A 91 -1.34 -10.20 5.58
N PHE A 92 -1.07 -11.50 5.67
CA PHE A 92 -1.98 -12.54 5.20
C PHE A 92 -3.31 -12.53 5.97
N ALA A 93 -3.28 -12.35 7.30
CA ALA A 93 -4.49 -12.25 8.12
C ALA A 93 -5.33 -11.02 7.75
N VAL A 94 -4.67 -9.89 7.53
CA VAL A 94 -5.28 -8.64 7.05
C VAL A 94 -5.94 -8.83 5.69
N LEU A 95 -5.23 -9.43 4.73
CA LEU A 95 -5.75 -9.70 3.38
C LEU A 95 -6.97 -10.64 3.42
N LYS A 96 -6.96 -11.65 4.32
CA LYS A 96 -8.12 -12.51 4.57
C LYS A 96 -9.32 -11.75 5.12
N ALA A 97 -9.09 -10.83 6.04
CA ALA A 97 -10.15 -10.02 6.62
C ALA A 97 -10.78 -9.10 5.56
N ALA A 98 -9.97 -8.48 4.71
CA ALA A 98 -10.42 -7.66 3.59
C ALA A 98 -11.20 -8.48 2.56
N PHE A 99 -10.71 -9.67 2.18
CA PHE A 99 -11.39 -10.58 1.27
C PHE A 99 -12.76 -11.02 1.83
N ALA A 100 -12.81 -11.40 3.10
CA ALA A 100 -14.05 -11.79 3.78
C ALA A 100 -15.07 -10.64 3.90
N ALA A 101 -14.60 -9.39 3.92
CA ALA A 101 -15.45 -8.19 3.91
C ALA A 101 -15.96 -7.82 2.50
N GLY A 102 -15.62 -8.60 1.47
CA GLY A 102 -16.04 -8.38 0.09
C GLY A 102 -15.26 -7.27 -0.63
N VAL A 103 -14.09 -6.89 -0.11
CA VAL A 103 -13.17 -5.97 -0.80
C VAL A 103 -12.57 -6.69 -2.01
N THR A 104 -12.47 -5.98 -3.12
CA THR A 104 -11.79 -6.49 -4.32
C THR A 104 -10.30 -6.58 -4.07
N VAL A 105 -9.83 -7.76 -3.68
CA VAL A 105 -8.41 -8.07 -3.41
C VAL A 105 -8.02 -9.40 -4.06
N PRO A 106 -6.73 -9.66 -4.33
CA PRO A 106 -6.27 -10.99 -4.68
C PRO A 106 -6.69 -12.01 -3.60
N GLU A 107 -7.37 -13.10 -3.99
CA GLU A 107 -7.79 -14.14 -3.04
C GLU A 107 -6.59 -14.71 -2.28
N PRO A 108 -6.51 -14.53 -0.93
CA PRO A 108 -5.46 -15.13 -0.12
C PRO A 108 -5.68 -16.64 0.03
N LEU A 109 -4.64 -17.42 -0.23
CA LEU A 109 -4.78 -18.89 -0.28
C LEU A 109 -4.06 -19.57 0.89
N TRP A 110 -2.74 -19.55 0.92
CA TRP A 110 -1.95 -20.29 1.90
C TRP A 110 -0.75 -19.47 2.38
N ALA A 111 -0.37 -19.64 3.65
CA ALA A 111 0.80 -18.99 4.24
C ALA A 111 1.64 -19.99 5.02
N SER A 112 2.94 -19.75 5.14
CA SER A 112 3.85 -20.53 5.97
C SER A 112 5.00 -19.66 6.48
N ASP A 113 5.39 -19.92 7.74
CA ASP A 113 6.60 -19.34 8.36
C ASP A 113 7.79 -20.30 8.30
N ASP A 114 7.59 -21.51 7.75
CA ASP A 114 8.64 -22.52 7.67
C ASP A 114 9.72 -22.12 6.64
N PRO A 115 10.95 -21.80 7.10
CA PRO A 115 12.02 -21.40 6.22
C PRO A 115 12.54 -22.53 5.31
N GLU A 116 12.24 -23.81 5.63
CA GLU A 116 12.64 -24.95 4.81
C GLU A 116 11.91 -25.01 3.47
N ILE A 117 10.80 -24.26 3.31
CA ILE A 117 10.02 -24.28 2.07
C ILE A 117 10.66 -23.37 1.01
N VAL A 118 10.81 -22.07 1.31
CA VAL A 118 11.37 -21.08 0.37
C VAL A 118 12.47 -20.19 0.97
N GLY A 119 12.93 -20.49 2.17
CA GLY A 119 13.99 -19.76 2.86
C GLY A 119 13.53 -18.63 3.77
N LYS A 120 12.25 -18.28 3.78
CA LYS A 120 11.66 -17.18 4.57
C LYS A 120 10.14 -17.35 4.70
N PRO A 121 9.50 -16.65 5.65
CA PRO A 121 8.04 -16.56 5.71
C PRO A 121 7.45 -16.05 4.40
N PHE A 122 6.32 -16.64 4.00
CA PHE A 122 5.63 -16.26 2.77
C PHE A 122 4.13 -16.52 2.87
N PHE A 123 3.40 -15.93 1.94
CA PHE A 123 2.04 -16.36 1.62
C PHE A 123 1.81 -16.39 0.11
N THR A 124 0.76 -17.10 -0.29
CA THR A 124 0.32 -17.17 -1.68
C THR A 124 -1.08 -16.59 -1.82
N MET A 125 -1.33 -15.97 -2.97
CA MET A 125 -2.62 -15.42 -3.36
C MET A 125 -2.85 -15.66 -4.85
N ARG A 126 -4.10 -15.54 -5.31
CA ARG A 126 -4.38 -15.58 -6.75
C ARG A 126 -3.69 -14.42 -7.46
N ARG A 127 -3.12 -14.70 -8.61
CA ARG A 127 -2.59 -13.63 -9.47
C ARG A 127 -3.74 -12.98 -10.22
N VAL A 128 -3.90 -11.67 -10.03
CA VAL A 128 -4.85 -10.83 -10.74
C VAL A 128 -4.20 -10.20 -11.97
N GLU A 129 -5.00 -9.96 -13.01
CA GLU A 129 -4.53 -9.35 -14.25
C GLU A 129 -4.58 -7.83 -14.19
N GLY A 130 -3.81 -7.17 -15.05
CA GLY A 130 -3.84 -5.73 -15.21
C GLY A 130 -2.54 -5.03 -14.86
N THR A 131 -2.65 -3.74 -14.55
CA THR A 131 -1.53 -2.88 -14.18
C THR A 131 -1.82 -2.06 -12.93
N ALA A 132 -0.83 -1.94 -12.05
CA ALA A 132 -0.82 -0.98 -10.92
C ALA A 132 0.09 0.21 -11.21
N ALA A 133 0.67 0.34 -12.41
CA ALA A 133 1.59 1.41 -12.76
C ALA A 133 0.87 2.77 -12.78
N ALA A 134 0.98 3.53 -11.70
CA ALA A 134 0.27 4.78 -11.48
C ALA A 134 0.40 5.77 -12.66
N HIS A 135 1.60 5.90 -13.25
CA HIS A 135 1.82 6.78 -14.40
C HIS A 135 1.07 6.33 -15.66
N ARG A 136 0.77 5.03 -15.82
CA ARG A 136 -0.07 4.52 -16.90
C ARG A 136 -1.54 4.79 -16.60
N ILE A 137 -2.00 4.48 -15.39
CA ILE A 137 -3.39 4.70 -14.98
C ILE A 137 -3.77 6.19 -15.10
N THR A 138 -2.92 7.11 -14.66
CA THR A 138 -3.23 8.54 -14.64
C THR A 138 -3.03 9.26 -15.99
N ARG A 139 -2.34 8.65 -16.96
CA ARG A 139 -1.95 9.31 -18.22
C ARG A 139 -2.42 8.60 -19.48
N ASP A 140 -3.06 7.43 -19.36
CA ASP A 140 -3.60 6.71 -20.51
C ASP A 140 -4.90 7.40 -20.98
N PRO A 141 -4.92 8.00 -22.18
CA PRO A 141 -6.13 8.67 -22.69
C PRO A 141 -7.30 7.68 -22.89
N ALA A 142 -7.03 6.41 -23.09
CA ALA A 142 -8.06 5.39 -23.25
C ALA A 142 -8.84 5.15 -21.94
N LEU A 143 -8.24 5.40 -20.79
CA LEU A 143 -8.88 5.28 -19.49
C LEU A 143 -9.64 6.55 -19.08
N ASP A 144 -9.30 7.72 -19.61
CA ASP A 144 -9.87 9.02 -19.20
C ASP A 144 -11.39 9.03 -19.04
N PRO A 145 -12.20 8.48 -19.97
CA PRO A 145 -13.66 8.49 -19.82
C PRO A 145 -14.16 7.63 -18.67
N ALA A 146 -13.42 6.59 -18.27
CA ALA A 146 -13.81 5.66 -17.22
C ALA A 146 -13.28 6.05 -15.83
N LEU A 147 -12.27 6.91 -15.75
CA LEU A 147 -11.61 7.25 -14.49
C LEU A 147 -12.55 7.77 -13.40
N PRO A 148 -13.59 8.61 -13.67
CA PRO A 148 -14.54 9.00 -12.63
C PRO A 148 -15.35 7.82 -12.07
N ALA A 149 -15.73 6.85 -12.89
CA ALA A 149 -16.42 5.64 -12.43
C ALA A 149 -15.50 4.73 -11.62
N ILE A 150 -14.23 4.63 -12.01
CA ILE A 150 -13.19 3.92 -11.25
C ILE A 150 -12.97 4.59 -9.88
N ALA A 151 -12.92 5.92 -9.82
CA ALA A 151 -12.80 6.65 -8.55
C ALA A 151 -14.01 6.38 -7.64
N GLU A 152 -15.21 6.35 -8.19
CA GLU A 152 -16.42 6.01 -7.44
C GLU A 152 -16.38 4.56 -6.94
N GLN A 153 -15.93 3.61 -7.75
CA GLN A 153 -15.71 2.23 -7.31
C GLN A 153 -14.67 2.13 -6.19
N LEU A 154 -13.53 2.84 -6.30
CA LEU A 154 -12.52 2.89 -5.24
C LEU A 154 -13.07 3.47 -3.94
N GLY A 155 -13.98 4.46 -4.01
CA GLY A 155 -14.71 4.95 -2.85
C GLY A 155 -15.55 3.86 -2.18
N ARG A 156 -16.30 3.06 -2.95
CA ARG A 156 -17.04 1.90 -2.43
C ARG A 156 -16.12 0.86 -1.80
N GLU A 157 -15.00 0.55 -2.45
CA GLU A 157 -14.04 -0.41 -1.88
C GLU A 157 -13.45 0.09 -0.55
N LEU A 158 -13.09 1.37 -0.45
CA LEU A 158 -12.61 1.95 0.80
C LEU A 158 -13.69 1.87 1.89
N ALA A 159 -14.95 2.14 1.56
CA ALA A 159 -16.06 1.98 2.49
C ALA A 159 -16.20 0.53 3.00
N ARG A 160 -16.01 -0.47 2.12
CA ARG A 160 -15.98 -1.89 2.52
C ARG A 160 -14.83 -2.22 3.45
N ILE A 161 -13.63 -1.71 3.18
CA ILE A 161 -12.48 -1.81 4.10
C ILE A 161 -12.88 -1.28 5.48
N HIS A 162 -13.50 -0.13 5.54
CA HIS A 162 -13.94 0.52 6.78
C HIS A 162 -15.15 -0.15 7.47
N THR A 163 -15.75 -1.20 6.90
CA THR A 163 -16.72 -2.04 7.63
C THR A 163 -16.03 -2.95 8.66
N ILE A 164 -14.76 -3.23 8.48
CA ILE A 164 -13.97 -4.01 9.43
C ILE A 164 -13.68 -3.13 10.65
N ARG A 165 -14.04 -3.58 11.86
CA ARG A 165 -13.98 -2.79 13.08
C ARG A 165 -13.34 -3.55 14.23
N PRO A 166 -12.64 -2.85 15.14
CA PRO A 166 -12.19 -3.44 16.38
C PRO A 166 -13.39 -3.66 17.34
N PRO A 167 -13.30 -4.60 18.32
CA PRO A 167 -12.21 -5.57 18.45
C PRO A 167 -12.39 -6.79 17.53
N ARG A 168 -11.28 -7.33 17.03
CA ARG A 168 -11.26 -8.55 16.21
C ARG A 168 -10.16 -9.50 16.68
N ALA A 169 -10.52 -10.72 17.00
CA ALA A 169 -9.56 -11.72 17.50
C ALA A 169 -8.52 -12.13 16.45
N ASP A 170 -8.91 -12.17 15.18
CA ASP A 170 -8.03 -12.50 14.06
C ASP A 170 -7.07 -11.36 13.66
N LEU A 171 -7.29 -10.15 14.20
CA LEU A 171 -6.45 -8.96 14.00
C LEU A 171 -5.94 -8.40 15.35
N ALA A 172 -5.86 -9.22 16.39
CA ALA A 172 -5.45 -8.79 17.73
C ALA A 172 -3.97 -8.35 17.83
N PHE A 173 -3.16 -8.60 16.80
CA PHE A 173 -1.79 -8.12 16.69
C PHE A 173 -1.71 -6.63 16.31
N LEU A 174 -2.77 -6.05 15.77
CA LEU A 174 -2.79 -4.62 15.42
C LEU A 174 -2.82 -3.77 16.70
N ALA A 175 -1.96 -2.75 16.73
CA ALA A 175 -1.91 -1.80 17.82
C ALA A 175 -3.27 -1.10 18.03
N PRO A 176 -3.71 -0.86 19.27
CA PRO A 176 -4.92 -0.11 19.56
C PRO A 176 -4.89 1.29 18.93
N TYR A 177 -6.06 1.81 18.52
CA TYR A 177 -6.15 3.13 17.86
C TYR A 177 -5.59 4.26 18.74
N GLU A 178 -5.73 4.17 20.05
CA GLU A 178 -5.20 5.14 21.01
C GLU A 178 -3.66 5.28 20.90
N GLU A 179 -2.98 4.23 20.46
CA GLU A 179 -1.52 4.19 20.31
C GLU A 179 -1.05 4.55 18.90
N VAL A 180 -1.95 4.67 17.92
CA VAL A 180 -1.60 4.91 16.51
C VAL A 180 -2.36 6.10 15.90
N GLY A 181 -3.30 6.69 16.62
CA GLY A 181 -4.11 7.81 16.17
C GLY A 181 -3.30 9.10 15.91
N PRO A 182 -3.97 10.18 15.49
CA PRO A 182 -3.29 11.38 15.00
C PRO A 182 -2.36 12.03 16.02
N THR A 183 -2.72 12.03 17.31
CA THR A 183 -1.85 12.57 18.37
C THR A 183 -0.52 11.82 18.44
N HIS A 184 -0.56 10.48 18.35
CA HIS A 184 0.64 9.66 18.40
C HIS A 184 1.49 9.85 17.13
N GLN A 185 0.86 9.89 15.95
CA GLN A 185 1.56 10.14 14.69
C GLN A 185 2.28 11.49 14.71
N ILE A 186 1.59 12.56 15.14
CA ILE A 186 2.16 13.91 15.23
C ILE A 186 3.35 13.94 16.21
N ALA A 187 3.23 13.29 17.36
CA ALA A 187 4.33 13.19 18.32
C ALA A 187 5.55 12.45 17.73
N GLY A 188 5.32 11.40 16.95
CA GLY A 188 6.36 10.66 16.22
C GLY A 188 7.08 11.53 15.19
N PHE A 189 6.35 12.34 14.41
CA PHE A 189 6.94 13.27 13.44
C PHE A 189 7.77 14.35 14.13
N ARG A 190 7.27 14.91 15.21
CA ARG A 190 8.02 15.88 16.02
C ARG A 190 9.30 15.27 16.56
N ALA A 191 9.23 14.09 17.18
CA ALA A 191 10.40 13.40 17.70
C ALA A 191 11.43 13.03 16.61
N TYR A 192 11.01 12.83 15.36
CA TYR A 192 11.92 12.66 14.24
C TYR A 192 12.60 13.98 13.87
N LEU A 193 11.85 15.08 13.74
CA LEU A 193 12.39 16.39 13.36
C LEU A 193 13.33 16.97 14.42
N ASP A 194 13.04 16.76 15.71
CA ASP A 194 13.91 17.18 16.82
C ASP A 194 15.32 16.56 16.74
N ARG A 195 15.43 15.38 16.11
CA ARG A 195 16.72 14.70 15.91
C ARG A 195 17.32 14.93 14.51
N HIS A 196 16.54 15.51 13.60
CA HIS A 196 16.98 15.71 12.22
C HIS A 196 18.01 16.86 12.14
N PRO A 197 19.19 16.65 11.50
CA PRO A 197 20.28 17.63 11.55
C PRO A 197 19.97 18.94 10.82
N THR A 198 19.02 18.94 9.91
CA THR A 198 18.63 20.12 9.12
C THR A 198 17.27 20.64 9.60
N PRO A 199 17.18 21.91 10.06
CA PRO A 199 15.90 22.50 10.43
C PRO A 199 14.88 22.50 9.29
N ARG A 200 13.62 22.19 9.59
CA ARG A 200 12.50 22.10 8.64
C ARG A 200 11.34 23.02 9.09
N PRO A 201 11.47 24.34 8.99
CA PRO A 201 10.51 25.27 9.58
C PRO A 201 9.09 25.12 9.03
N VAL A 202 8.93 24.71 7.78
CA VAL A 202 7.60 24.47 7.18
C VAL A 202 6.95 23.23 7.78
N LEU A 203 7.71 22.16 7.99
CA LEU A 203 7.18 20.94 8.65
C LEU A 203 6.85 21.24 10.12
N GLU A 204 7.67 22.02 10.82
CA GLU A 204 7.37 22.47 12.19
C GLU A 204 6.07 23.28 12.25
N TRP A 205 5.85 24.17 11.30
CA TRP A 205 4.60 24.93 11.19
C TRP A 205 3.40 24.02 10.91
N GLY A 206 3.53 23.06 9.97
CA GLY A 206 2.51 22.06 9.69
C GLY A 206 2.17 21.21 10.92
N ILE A 207 3.20 20.70 11.63
CA ILE A 207 3.03 19.94 12.87
C ILE A 207 2.31 20.80 13.94
N ARG A 208 2.72 22.06 14.10
CA ARG A 208 2.07 22.96 15.07
C ARG A 208 0.61 23.20 14.73
N TRP A 209 0.29 23.36 13.45
CA TRP A 209 -1.09 23.48 13.02
C TRP A 209 -1.88 22.20 13.34
N LEU A 210 -1.35 21.04 13.03
CA LEU A 210 -1.97 19.74 13.33
C LEU A 210 -2.25 19.57 14.83
N GLU A 211 -1.29 19.90 15.71
CA GLU A 211 -1.43 19.83 17.17
C GLU A 211 -2.63 20.64 17.69
N THR A 212 -2.93 21.75 17.04
CA THR A 212 -3.99 22.69 17.49
C THR A 212 -5.35 22.43 16.79
N HIS A 213 -5.39 21.52 15.81
CA HIS A 213 -6.58 21.26 15.00
C HIS A 213 -6.98 19.77 14.96
N ILE A 214 -6.53 18.99 15.94
CA ILE A 214 -6.91 17.56 16.03
C ILE A 214 -8.45 17.46 16.05
N PRO A 215 -9.05 16.73 15.10
CA PRO A 215 -10.51 16.58 15.07
C PRO A 215 -11.00 15.76 16.28
N PRO A 216 -12.26 15.94 16.70
CA PRO A 216 -12.84 15.09 17.73
C PRO A 216 -12.68 13.60 17.41
N PRO A 217 -12.51 12.73 18.41
CA PRO A 217 -12.40 11.29 18.18
C PRO A 217 -13.57 10.72 17.39
N THR A 218 -13.31 9.74 16.55
CA THR A 218 -14.31 8.95 15.84
C THR A 218 -14.15 7.47 16.18
N GLU A 219 -15.16 6.66 15.89
CA GLU A 219 -15.02 5.20 15.99
C GLU A 219 -13.96 4.73 15.01
N PRO A 220 -12.93 4.02 15.49
CA PRO A 220 -11.88 3.51 14.62
C PRO A 220 -12.43 2.48 13.63
N VAL A 221 -11.81 2.47 12.47
CA VAL A 221 -12.05 1.51 11.41
C VAL A 221 -10.73 0.82 11.05
N PHE A 222 -10.82 -0.29 10.34
CA PHE A 222 -9.65 -0.83 9.69
C PHE A 222 -9.28 0.06 8.50
N SER A 223 -8.06 0.58 8.49
CA SER A 223 -7.51 1.48 7.47
C SER A 223 -6.38 0.81 6.72
N HIS A 224 -6.30 1.09 5.43
CA HIS A 224 -5.22 0.60 4.57
C HIS A 224 -3.89 1.31 4.85
N HIS A 225 -3.94 2.58 5.24
CA HIS A 225 -2.84 3.50 5.51
C HIS A 225 -1.89 3.79 4.33
N ASP A 226 -2.08 3.13 3.18
CA ASP A 226 -1.43 3.46 1.91
C ASP A 226 -2.40 3.30 0.72
N PHE A 227 -3.68 3.69 0.92
CA PHE A 227 -4.70 3.67 -0.12
C PHE A 227 -4.43 4.76 -1.15
N ARG A 228 -3.84 4.40 -2.30
CA ARG A 228 -3.40 5.35 -3.32
C ARG A 228 -3.32 4.73 -4.70
N THR A 229 -3.29 5.58 -5.74
CA THR A 229 -2.98 5.13 -7.10
C THR A 229 -1.56 4.55 -7.13
N GLY A 230 -1.47 3.34 -7.65
CA GLY A 230 -0.27 2.50 -7.57
C GLY A 230 -0.43 1.29 -6.64
N ASN A 231 -1.42 1.29 -5.74
CA ASN A 231 -1.74 0.19 -4.85
C ASN A 231 -3.08 -0.48 -5.17
N TYR A 232 -3.55 -0.32 -6.40
CA TYR A 232 -4.65 -1.11 -6.97
C TYR A 232 -4.34 -1.48 -8.42
N MET A 233 -4.92 -2.56 -8.90
CA MET A 233 -4.76 -3.05 -10.26
C MET A 233 -6.00 -2.82 -11.11
N LEU A 234 -5.78 -2.40 -12.35
CA LEU A 234 -6.82 -2.28 -13.37
C LEU A 234 -6.46 -3.18 -14.56
N ASP A 235 -7.41 -4.01 -14.99
CA ASP A 235 -7.39 -4.67 -16.29
C ASP A 235 -8.37 -3.94 -17.22
N GLY A 236 -7.84 -3.14 -18.14
CA GLY A 236 -8.64 -2.13 -18.82
C GLY A 236 -9.29 -1.18 -17.80
N THR A 237 -10.62 -1.15 -17.77
CA THR A 237 -11.41 -0.33 -16.82
C THR A 237 -11.91 -1.08 -15.60
N VAL A 238 -11.55 -2.37 -15.46
CA VAL A 238 -12.01 -3.24 -14.37
C VAL A 238 -11.02 -3.22 -13.22
N LEU A 239 -11.45 -2.91 -12.02
CA LEU A 239 -10.65 -3.07 -10.80
C LEU A 239 -10.52 -4.56 -10.48
N THR A 240 -9.29 -5.07 -10.46
CA THR A 240 -9.00 -6.49 -10.24
C THR A 240 -8.38 -6.78 -8.88
N GLY A 241 -7.86 -5.76 -8.18
CA GLY A 241 -7.35 -5.96 -6.83
C GLY A 241 -6.81 -4.70 -6.18
N ILE A 242 -7.09 -4.51 -4.88
CA ILE A 242 -6.40 -3.57 -4.00
C ILE A 242 -5.22 -4.32 -3.39
N LEU A 243 -4.05 -3.70 -3.39
CA LEU A 243 -2.76 -4.30 -3.11
C LEU A 243 -2.05 -3.57 -1.96
N ASP A 244 -0.99 -4.20 -1.44
CA ASP A 244 0.01 -3.60 -0.55
C ASP A 244 -0.53 -3.23 0.84
N TRP A 245 -0.97 -4.25 1.55
CA TRP A 245 -1.63 -4.18 2.85
C TRP A 245 -0.67 -4.10 4.04
N GLU A 246 0.63 -3.99 3.81
CA GLU A 246 1.68 -4.10 4.81
C GLU A 246 1.67 -3.01 5.90
N PHE A 247 0.99 -1.88 5.66
CA PHE A 247 0.88 -0.78 6.62
C PHE A 247 -0.49 -0.68 7.30
N SER A 248 -1.39 -1.62 7.02
CA SER A 248 -2.77 -1.58 7.51
C SER A 248 -2.87 -1.66 9.02
N GLY A 249 -3.87 -0.99 9.57
CA GLY A 249 -4.09 -0.92 11.01
C GLY A 249 -5.43 -0.28 11.37
N TRP A 250 -5.63 0.06 12.64
CA TRP A 250 -6.79 0.82 13.07
C TRP A 250 -6.56 2.30 12.84
N GLY A 251 -7.52 3.01 12.22
CA GLY A 251 -7.39 4.41 11.85
C GLY A 251 -8.72 5.18 11.89
N ASP A 252 -8.63 6.49 11.63
CA ASP A 252 -9.80 7.32 11.37
C ASP A 252 -10.29 7.09 9.92
N PRO A 253 -11.61 6.99 9.67
CA PRO A 253 -12.12 6.79 8.30
C PRO A 253 -11.65 7.84 7.29
N HIS A 254 -11.34 9.06 7.74
CA HIS A 254 -10.87 10.14 6.86
C HIS A 254 -9.36 10.11 6.61
N GLU A 255 -8.60 9.27 7.32
CA GLU A 255 -7.16 9.14 7.12
C GLU A 255 -6.83 8.62 5.72
N ASP A 256 -7.43 7.49 5.32
CA ASP A 256 -7.23 6.93 3.97
C ASP A 256 -7.80 7.86 2.88
N ILE A 257 -8.90 8.57 3.16
CA ILE A 257 -9.47 9.55 2.22
C ILE A 257 -8.50 10.71 2.02
N GLY A 258 -7.96 11.27 3.10
CA GLY A 258 -6.95 12.34 3.05
C GLY A 258 -5.67 11.89 2.36
N TRP A 259 -5.23 10.66 2.63
CA TRP A 259 -4.06 10.07 1.96
C TRP A 259 -4.28 9.93 0.45
N PHE A 260 -5.43 9.41 0.01
CA PHE A 260 -5.77 9.28 -1.40
C PHE A 260 -5.86 10.62 -2.13
N CYS A 261 -6.36 11.66 -1.46
CA CYS A 261 -6.49 13.00 -2.02
C CYS A 261 -5.21 13.83 -1.94
N CYS A 262 -4.21 13.42 -1.16
CA CYS A 262 -2.95 14.13 -0.99
C CYS A 262 -2.26 14.34 -2.35
N LYS A 263 -1.70 15.53 -2.57
CA LYS A 263 -1.02 15.93 -3.83
C LYS A 263 0.10 14.98 -4.23
N GLY A 264 0.78 14.38 -3.26
CA GLY A 264 1.85 13.41 -3.50
C GLY A 264 1.44 12.24 -4.39
N TRP A 265 0.16 11.88 -4.39
CA TRP A 265 -0.39 10.74 -5.13
C TRP A 265 -1.17 11.12 -6.39
N ARG A 266 -1.13 12.38 -6.83
CA ARG A 266 -1.82 12.85 -8.05
C ARG A 266 -0.99 12.65 -9.33
N PHE A 267 0.26 12.19 -9.25
CA PHE A 267 1.14 11.85 -10.39
C PHE A 267 1.18 12.93 -11.48
N ALA A 268 1.32 14.20 -11.06
CA ALA A 268 1.30 15.42 -11.88
C ALA A 268 -0.07 15.77 -12.52
N ARG A 269 -1.16 15.09 -12.14
CA ARG A 269 -2.54 15.45 -12.49
C ARG A 269 -3.13 16.29 -11.35
N LEU A 270 -2.66 17.53 -11.24
CA LEU A 270 -3.09 18.45 -10.17
C LEU A 270 -4.56 18.84 -10.27
N ASP A 271 -5.12 18.73 -11.46
CA ASP A 271 -6.53 18.90 -11.79
C ASP A 271 -7.44 17.77 -11.29
N ARG A 272 -6.88 16.64 -10.84
CA ARG A 272 -7.60 15.44 -10.40
C ARG A 272 -7.21 15.09 -8.96
N GLU A 273 -7.96 15.61 -8.02
CA GLU A 273 -7.60 15.55 -6.60
C GLU A 273 -7.72 14.16 -5.98
N ALA A 274 -8.61 13.31 -6.47
CA ALA A 274 -8.74 11.93 -6.02
C ALA A 274 -7.72 11.04 -6.75
N GLY A 275 -6.56 10.84 -6.14
CA GLY A 275 -5.50 9.94 -6.61
C GLY A 275 -4.94 10.24 -8.01
N GLY A 276 -5.15 11.45 -8.55
CA GLY A 276 -4.76 11.83 -9.91
C GLY A 276 -5.65 11.24 -11.01
N ILE A 277 -6.81 10.66 -10.67
CA ILE A 277 -7.71 10.02 -11.63
C ILE A 277 -9.04 10.76 -11.80
N ALA A 278 -9.54 11.47 -10.79
CA ALA A 278 -10.80 12.20 -10.84
C ALA A 278 -10.83 13.34 -9.83
N ASP A 279 -11.87 14.19 -9.91
CA ASP A 279 -12.24 15.08 -8.81
C ASP A 279 -12.65 14.25 -7.58
N ARG A 280 -12.76 14.89 -6.40
CA ARG A 280 -13.16 14.22 -5.16
C ARG A 280 -14.60 13.69 -5.20
N ALA A 281 -15.50 14.39 -5.91
CA ALA A 281 -16.92 14.10 -5.86
C ALA A 281 -17.31 12.66 -6.26
N PRO A 282 -16.80 12.04 -7.34
CA PRO A 282 -17.08 10.64 -7.64
C PRO A 282 -16.59 9.70 -6.53
N PHE A 283 -15.39 9.90 -6.01
CA PHE A 283 -14.81 9.09 -4.94
C PHE A 283 -15.63 9.18 -3.64
N TYR A 284 -16.02 10.41 -3.25
CA TYR A 284 -16.87 10.63 -2.07
C TYR A 284 -18.25 10.00 -2.23
N ARG A 285 -18.90 10.16 -3.40
CA ARG A 285 -20.18 9.49 -3.67
C ARG A 285 -20.11 7.98 -3.50
N GLY A 286 -19.04 7.36 -4.03
CA GLY A 286 -18.82 5.92 -3.86
C GLY A 286 -18.70 5.53 -2.40
N TYR A 287 -17.89 6.25 -1.64
CA TYR A 287 -17.68 6.02 -0.21
C TYR A 287 -18.98 6.22 0.60
N GLU A 288 -19.68 7.34 0.40
CA GLU A 288 -20.90 7.69 1.11
C GLU A 288 -22.05 6.73 0.80
N SER A 289 -22.20 6.34 -0.47
CA SER A 289 -23.26 5.40 -0.89
C SER A 289 -23.11 4.01 -0.30
N GLU A 290 -21.88 3.54 -0.11
CA GLU A 290 -21.59 2.21 0.43
C GLU A 290 -21.55 2.22 1.97
N SER A 291 -20.94 3.25 2.57
CA SER A 291 -20.75 3.33 4.02
C SER A 291 -21.97 3.87 4.76
N GLY A 292 -22.86 4.63 4.09
CA GLY A 292 -23.93 5.42 4.71
C GLY A 292 -23.44 6.60 5.55
N ARG A 293 -22.15 6.97 5.46
CA ARG A 293 -21.52 8.06 6.22
C ARG A 293 -21.13 9.18 5.29
N SER A 294 -21.35 10.42 5.69
CA SER A 294 -20.88 11.58 4.95
C SER A 294 -19.40 11.79 5.12
N VAL A 295 -18.72 12.15 4.05
CA VAL A 295 -17.33 12.61 4.09
C VAL A 295 -17.29 14.05 4.58
N GLU A 296 -16.58 14.31 5.68
CA GLU A 296 -16.46 15.62 6.29
C GLU A 296 -15.27 16.40 5.70
N PRO A 297 -15.46 17.46 4.88
CA PRO A 297 -14.35 18.14 4.21
C PRO A 297 -13.29 18.69 5.17
N ARG A 298 -13.69 19.18 6.36
CA ARG A 298 -12.75 19.68 7.37
C ARG A 298 -11.86 18.58 7.94
N ARG A 299 -12.39 17.37 8.11
CA ARG A 299 -11.60 16.21 8.54
C ARG A 299 -10.65 15.77 7.44
N VAL A 300 -11.13 15.69 6.21
CA VAL A 300 -10.25 15.38 5.06
C VAL A 300 -9.12 16.38 4.97
N PHE A 301 -9.38 17.67 5.13
CA PHE A 301 -8.36 18.72 5.11
C PHE A 301 -7.29 18.50 6.19
N PHE A 302 -7.70 18.17 7.43
CA PHE A 302 -6.75 17.82 8.49
C PHE A 302 -5.85 16.64 8.07
N TRP A 303 -6.46 15.59 7.54
CA TRP A 303 -5.74 14.39 7.14
C TRP A 303 -4.87 14.60 5.90
N GLU A 304 -5.21 15.50 4.99
CA GLU A 304 -4.33 15.89 3.87
C GLU A 304 -3.07 16.62 4.34
N ILE A 305 -3.20 17.51 5.32
CA ILE A 305 -2.04 18.18 5.93
C ILE A 305 -1.16 17.13 6.64
N LEU A 306 -1.77 16.25 7.44
CA LEU A 306 -1.05 15.17 8.10
C LEU A 306 -0.39 14.24 7.09
N ALA A 307 -1.07 13.90 6.00
CA ALA A 307 -0.51 13.11 4.89
C ALA A 307 0.71 13.79 4.25
N SER A 308 0.67 15.12 4.08
CA SER A 308 1.79 15.88 3.52
C SER A 308 2.98 15.89 4.46
N VAL A 309 2.76 16.07 5.78
CA VAL A 309 3.81 15.96 6.80
C VAL A 309 4.37 14.54 6.85
N ARG A 310 3.51 13.52 6.90
CA ARG A 310 3.89 12.10 6.91
C ARG A 310 4.76 11.77 5.69
N TRP A 311 4.33 12.19 4.49
CA TRP A 311 5.09 11.91 3.28
C TRP A 311 6.44 12.63 3.25
N ALA A 312 6.52 13.87 3.75
CA ALA A 312 7.78 14.58 3.91
C ALA A 312 8.74 13.85 4.86
N VAL A 313 8.24 13.39 6.02
CA VAL A 313 9.06 12.64 7.00
C VAL A 313 9.54 11.31 6.39
N ILE A 314 8.66 10.55 5.70
CA ILE A 314 9.06 9.33 4.98
C ILE A 314 10.15 9.64 3.95
N ALA A 315 10.00 10.72 3.17
CA ALA A 315 11.00 11.12 2.18
C ALA A 315 12.37 11.43 2.80
N LEU A 316 12.37 12.12 3.95
CA LEU A 316 13.61 12.37 4.70
C LEU A 316 14.23 11.09 5.23
N GLN A 317 13.44 10.18 5.79
CA GLN A 317 13.89 8.87 6.25
C GLN A 317 14.49 8.02 5.10
N GLN A 318 13.94 8.09 3.89
CA GLN A 318 14.55 7.44 2.72
C GLN A 318 15.92 8.06 2.39
N THR A 319 16.06 9.39 2.53
CA THR A 319 17.36 10.06 2.40
C THR A 319 18.35 9.56 3.45
N ASP A 320 17.92 9.43 4.71
CA ASP A 320 18.78 8.96 5.80
C ASP A 320 19.28 7.54 5.54
N ARG A 321 18.45 6.66 5.00
CA ARG A 321 18.85 5.31 4.58
C ARG A 321 19.96 5.37 3.53
N TYR A 322 19.84 6.25 2.54
CA TYR A 322 20.87 6.41 1.50
C TYR A 322 22.15 7.07 2.03
N MET A 323 22.00 8.17 2.76
CA MET A 323 23.14 9.01 3.19
C MET A 323 23.86 8.48 4.42
N ILE A 324 23.11 7.94 5.38
CA ILE A 324 23.61 7.57 6.71
C ILE A 324 23.76 6.05 6.83
N ALA A 325 22.71 5.29 6.48
CA ALA A 325 22.75 3.82 6.59
C ALA A 325 23.51 3.13 5.45
N GLY A 326 23.92 3.87 4.42
CA GLY A 326 24.76 3.35 3.34
C GLY A 326 24.03 2.49 2.31
N GLU A 327 22.70 2.51 2.28
CA GLU A 327 21.89 1.82 1.27
C GLU A 327 22.01 2.53 -0.10
N ARG A 328 22.84 1.99 -0.98
CA ARG A 328 23.17 2.60 -2.27
C ARG A 328 22.10 2.37 -3.35
N ASN A 329 20.88 2.79 -3.05
CA ASN A 329 19.77 2.79 -4.01
C ASN A 329 19.42 4.24 -4.39
N LEU A 330 19.53 4.58 -5.68
CA LEU A 330 19.26 5.92 -6.18
C LEU A 330 17.81 6.36 -5.94
N ASP A 331 16.85 5.43 -5.94
CA ASP A 331 15.44 5.75 -5.69
C ASP A 331 15.21 6.32 -4.29
N LEU A 332 15.99 5.88 -3.28
CA LEU A 332 15.95 6.44 -1.92
C LEU A 332 16.36 7.93 -1.93
N ALA A 333 17.47 8.25 -2.63
CA ALA A 333 17.95 9.62 -2.74
C ALA A 333 16.96 10.52 -3.52
N LEU A 334 16.35 10.00 -4.59
CA LEU A 334 15.36 10.73 -5.38
C LEU A 334 14.08 10.95 -4.59
N THR A 335 13.65 9.97 -3.80
CA THR A 335 12.48 10.09 -2.93
C THR A 335 12.67 11.20 -1.90
N GLY A 336 13.88 11.36 -1.35
CA GLY A 336 14.20 12.42 -0.39
C GLY A 336 13.95 13.83 -0.90
N ARG A 337 14.07 14.07 -2.19
CA ARG A 337 13.78 15.40 -2.81
C ARG A 337 12.31 15.78 -2.72
N ARG A 338 11.41 14.80 -2.53
CA ARG A 338 9.97 15.06 -2.39
C ARG A 338 9.60 15.76 -1.09
N ALA A 339 10.47 15.75 -0.08
CA ALA A 339 10.21 16.50 1.15
C ALA A 339 9.91 17.99 0.87
N THR A 340 10.65 18.62 -0.04
CA THR A 340 10.42 20.02 -0.42
C THR A 340 9.10 20.24 -1.19
N GLU A 341 8.67 19.24 -1.97
CA GLU A 341 7.36 19.30 -2.64
C GLU A 341 6.22 19.26 -1.60
N CYS A 342 6.38 18.45 -0.55
CA CYS A 342 5.43 18.39 0.56
C CYS A 342 5.43 19.66 1.40
N GLU A 343 6.60 20.25 1.66
CA GLU A 343 6.71 21.54 2.33
C GLU A 343 5.97 22.65 1.56
N LEU A 344 6.15 22.71 0.22
CA LEU A 344 5.40 23.64 -0.62
C LEU A 344 3.88 23.41 -0.53
N GLU A 345 3.44 22.14 -0.52
CA GLU A 345 2.02 21.83 -0.38
C GLU A 345 1.45 22.29 0.96
N ILE A 346 2.16 22.07 2.06
CA ILE A 346 1.76 22.53 3.38
C ILE A 346 1.61 24.07 3.39
N LEU A 347 2.56 24.79 2.79
CA LEU A 347 2.47 26.24 2.64
C LEU A 347 1.20 26.65 1.89
N MET A 348 0.94 26.02 0.75
CA MET A 348 -0.24 26.34 -0.08
C MET A 348 -1.57 26.02 0.61
N LEU A 349 -1.62 24.94 1.39
CA LEU A 349 -2.83 24.53 2.14
C LEU A 349 -3.09 25.44 3.35
N LEU A 350 -2.04 25.92 4.03
CA LEU A 350 -2.15 26.68 5.29
C LEU A 350 -2.04 28.19 5.12
N ASP A 351 -1.68 28.68 3.91
CA ASP A 351 -1.59 30.13 3.65
C ASP A 351 -2.98 30.74 3.49
N PRO A 352 -3.45 31.58 4.43
CA PRO A 352 -4.76 32.22 4.32
C PRO A 352 -4.86 33.27 3.21
N GLY A 353 -3.73 33.64 2.57
CA GLY A 353 -3.66 34.59 1.45
C GLY A 353 -3.52 33.93 0.07
N GLY A 354 -3.25 32.63 0.01
CA GLY A 354 -2.92 31.88 -1.22
C GLY A 354 -4.08 31.15 -1.86
N GLY A 355 -5.27 31.75 -1.99
CA GLY A 355 -6.24 31.32 -3.00
C GLY A 355 -7.14 30.11 -2.66
N ALA A 356 -7.27 29.74 -1.41
CA ALA A 356 -8.34 28.82 -0.97
C ALA A 356 -9.63 29.59 -0.61
N SER A 357 -10.12 30.44 -1.51
CA SER A 357 -11.51 30.87 -1.53
C SER A 357 -12.32 29.86 -2.34
N GLY A 358 -12.62 28.74 -1.74
CA GLY A 358 -13.49 27.71 -2.27
C GLY A 358 -14.24 27.10 -1.11
N ALA A 359 -15.37 27.73 -0.78
CA ALA A 359 -16.34 27.31 0.20
C ALA A 359 -16.92 25.91 -0.06
#